data_d7ac247805b8cf22502fdeef8f17e73a
#
_entry.id   d7ac247805b8cf22502fdeef8f17e73a
#
_cell.length_a   1.000
_cell.length_b   1.000
_cell.length_c   1.000
_cell.angle_alpha   90.00
_cell.angle_beta   90.00
_cell.angle_gamma   90.00
#
_symmetry.space_group_name_H-M   'P 1'
#
loop_
_entity.id
_entity.type
_entity.pdbx_description
1 polymer ?
#
loop_
_entity_poly.entity_id
_entity_poly.type
_entity_poly.pdbx_seq_one_letter_code
_entity_poly.pdbx_strand_id
1 'polypeptide(L)'
;KVVGREILDSRGNPTVEVDVHLASGAFGRAAVPSGASTGENEAIELRDGDKNRYGGKGVLRAVDNVNKVIAPAILGMSALNQREIDHKLLDLDGTKTKSNLGANAMLGVSLAVAKAAANYLDLPLYRYIGGTNTYVLPVPMMNIINGGSHSDAPIAFQEFMIRPVGAKSFREGLRMGAEVFHALKKVLHDRGLSTAVGDEGGFAPALNGTEDALNSIMAAIKAAGYEPGKDVTIAMDCAASEFYHDGVYDYTKFEGEKGAKRNAQQQVAYLSELVNKYPIDSIEDGMDENDWAGWQMLTSTLGGKCQLVGDDLFVTNVEFLKKGIEKGCANSILIKVNQIGTLSETLDAIEMAHRNGYTSVTSHRSGETEDATIADIAVATNSGQIKTGSLSRSDRMAKYNQLLRIEEELGSLAVYGYKTYKK
;
A
#
# COMPACT_ATOMS: atom_id res chain seq x y z
N LYS A 1 7.33 -20.03 21.88
CA LYS A 1 5.85 -20.08 21.91
C LYS A 1 5.29 -19.17 20.83
N VAL A 2 4.28 -19.62 20.10
CA VAL A 2 3.55 -18.85 19.07
C VAL A 2 2.08 -18.83 19.46
N VAL A 3 1.48 -17.65 19.52
CA VAL A 3 0.08 -17.45 19.93
C VAL A 3 -0.62 -16.53 18.96
N GLY A 4 -1.64 -17.02 18.28
CA GLY A 4 -2.56 -16.23 17.47
C GLY A 4 -3.80 -15.82 18.25
N ARG A 5 -4.33 -14.62 17.94
CA ARG A 5 -5.61 -14.13 18.45
C ARG A 5 -6.35 -13.33 17.41
N GLU A 6 -7.65 -13.20 17.62
CA GLU A 6 -8.50 -12.29 16.86
C GLU A 6 -8.52 -10.92 17.55
N ILE A 7 -8.25 -9.86 16.78
CA ILE A 7 -8.40 -8.48 17.21
C ILE A 7 -9.29 -7.73 16.23
N LEU A 8 -9.59 -6.47 16.46
CA LEU A 8 -10.34 -5.62 15.53
C LEU A 8 -9.41 -4.66 14.80
N ASP A 9 -9.65 -4.50 13.51
CA ASP A 9 -8.95 -3.52 12.67
C ASP A 9 -9.59 -2.12 12.75
N SER A 10 -9.07 -1.17 11.98
CA SER A 10 -9.51 0.23 11.93
C SER A 10 -10.95 0.42 11.44
N ARG A 11 -11.54 -0.60 10.83
CA ARG A 11 -12.94 -0.61 10.38
C ARG A 11 -13.86 -1.34 11.34
N GLY A 12 -13.33 -1.86 12.45
CA GLY A 12 -14.08 -2.69 13.40
C GLY A 12 -14.33 -4.13 12.90
N ASN A 13 -13.56 -4.59 11.92
CA ASN A 13 -13.62 -5.96 11.44
C ASN A 13 -12.53 -6.82 12.11
N PRO A 14 -12.80 -8.11 12.34
CA PRO A 14 -11.80 -9.02 12.88
C PRO A 14 -10.58 -9.15 11.96
N THR A 15 -9.40 -9.23 12.59
CA THR A 15 -8.14 -9.58 11.94
C THR A 15 -7.25 -10.39 12.87
N VAL A 16 -6.19 -10.97 12.33
CA VAL A 16 -5.25 -11.84 13.05
C VAL A 16 -4.11 -11.02 13.66
N GLU A 17 -3.80 -11.27 14.92
CA GLU A 17 -2.57 -10.82 15.58
C GLU A 17 -1.82 -12.03 16.10
N VAL A 18 -0.51 -12.04 15.97
CA VAL A 18 0.36 -13.13 16.42
C VAL A 18 1.45 -12.60 17.33
N ASP A 19 1.66 -13.32 18.45
CA ASP A 19 2.78 -13.15 19.36
C ASP A 19 3.76 -14.31 19.20
N VAL A 20 5.04 -14.00 19.11
CA VAL A 20 6.13 -14.97 19.10
C VAL A 20 7.03 -14.70 20.31
N HIS A 21 7.23 -15.72 21.16
CA HIS A 21 8.12 -15.71 22.30
C HIS A 21 9.27 -16.68 22.05
N LEU A 22 10.50 -16.18 22.08
CA LEU A 22 11.70 -17.00 21.95
C LEU A 22 12.15 -17.55 23.30
N ALA A 23 12.95 -18.60 23.28
CA ALA A 23 13.52 -19.18 24.51
C ALA A 23 14.38 -18.19 25.30
N SER A 24 14.98 -17.22 24.64
CA SER A 24 15.73 -16.13 25.25
C SER A 24 14.88 -15.12 26.03
N GLY A 25 13.56 -15.16 25.88
CA GLY A 25 12.66 -14.14 26.39
C GLY A 25 12.35 -13.01 25.39
N ALA A 26 13.03 -12.96 24.25
CA ALA A 26 12.72 -11.98 23.20
C ALA A 26 11.30 -12.22 22.65
N PHE A 27 10.64 -11.13 22.30
CA PHE A 27 9.23 -11.10 21.93
C PHE A 27 9.01 -10.32 20.63
N GLY A 28 8.07 -10.79 19.82
CA GLY A 28 7.60 -10.09 18.63
C GLY A 28 6.09 -10.21 18.48
N ARG A 29 5.42 -9.12 18.11
CA ARG A 29 3.98 -9.05 17.85
C ARG A 29 3.73 -8.43 16.49
N ALA A 30 2.85 -9.03 15.71
CA ALA A 30 2.43 -8.49 14.43
C ALA A 30 0.92 -8.65 14.25
N ALA A 31 0.28 -7.62 13.72
CA ALA A 31 -1.12 -7.62 13.33
C ALA A 31 -1.23 -7.52 11.80
N VAL A 32 -2.21 -8.22 11.23
CA VAL A 32 -2.37 -8.35 9.78
C VAL A 32 -3.36 -7.33 9.23
N PRO A 33 -3.03 -6.60 8.17
CA PRO A 33 -3.97 -5.69 7.50
C PRO A 33 -4.99 -6.45 6.64
N SER A 34 -6.07 -5.76 6.25
CA SER A 34 -7.16 -6.33 5.43
C SER A 34 -7.61 -5.36 4.35
N GLY A 35 -7.76 -5.83 3.12
CA GLY A 35 -8.21 -5.02 1.99
C GLY A 35 -9.73 -4.86 1.93
N ALA A 36 -10.19 -3.74 1.34
CA ALA A 36 -11.59 -3.53 0.95
C ALA A 36 -11.78 -3.89 -0.53
N SER A 37 -10.96 -3.33 -1.41
CA SER A 37 -10.85 -3.72 -2.81
C SER A 37 -9.68 -4.70 -2.96
N THR A 38 -9.91 -5.84 -3.60
CA THR A 38 -8.91 -6.91 -3.74
C THR A 38 -8.75 -7.33 -5.19
N GLY A 39 -7.49 -7.51 -5.62
CA GLY A 39 -7.18 -8.11 -6.91
C GLY A 39 -7.58 -9.60 -6.97
N GLU A 40 -7.94 -10.07 -8.15
CA GLU A 40 -8.38 -11.47 -8.37
C GLU A 40 -7.35 -12.50 -7.93
N ASN A 41 -6.07 -12.14 -8.02
CA ASN A 41 -4.94 -13.05 -7.82
C ASN A 41 -4.27 -12.88 -6.45
N GLU A 42 -4.86 -12.11 -5.54
CA GLU A 42 -4.33 -12.00 -4.18
C GLU A 42 -4.39 -13.34 -3.44
N ALA A 43 -3.43 -13.57 -2.56
CA ALA A 43 -3.49 -14.68 -1.62
C ALA A 43 -4.74 -14.58 -0.72
N ILE A 44 -5.26 -15.71 -0.32
CA ILE A 44 -6.55 -15.80 0.39
C ILE A 44 -6.45 -15.30 1.82
N GLU A 45 -7.24 -14.30 2.15
CA GLU A 45 -7.57 -13.93 3.53
C GLU A 45 -8.65 -14.88 4.03
N LEU A 46 -8.27 -15.77 4.96
CA LEU A 46 -9.17 -16.79 5.46
C LEU A 46 -10.16 -16.18 6.45
N ARG A 47 -11.44 -16.20 6.09
CA ARG A 47 -12.57 -15.77 6.92
C ARG A 47 -13.46 -16.98 7.26
N ASP A 48 -14.12 -16.92 8.43
CA ASP A 48 -14.92 -18.03 8.93
C ASP A 48 -16.21 -18.26 8.13
N GLY A 49 -16.81 -17.20 7.59
CA GLY A 49 -18.06 -17.28 6.81
C GLY A 49 -19.31 -17.48 7.67
N ASP A 50 -19.18 -17.58 8.98
CA ASP A 50 -20.34 -17.70 9.90
C ASP A 50 -21.08 -16.37 10.00
N LYS A 51 -22.23 -16.28 9.36
CA LYS A 51 -23.05 -15.06 9.32
C LYS A 51 -23.55 -14.58 10.68
N ASN A 52 -23.61 -15.48 11.67
CA ASN A 52 -24.06 -15.16 13.02
C ASN A 52 -22.96 -14.49 13.86
N ARG A 53 -21.72 -14.45 13.34
CA ARG A 53 -20.59 -13.86 14.04
C ARG A 53 -19.84 -12.92 13.10
N TYR A 54 -19.79 -11.61 13.44
CA TYR A 54 -19.18 -10.54 12.61
C TYR A 54 -19.65 -10.54 11.15
N GLY A 55 -20.90 -10.96 10.89
CA GLY A 55 -21.43 -11.02 9.52
C GLY A 55 -20.65 -11.95 8.58
N GLY A 56 -19.97 -12.94 9.10
CA GLY A 56 -19.11 -13.87 8.35
C GLY A 56 -17.64 -13.48 8.27
N LYS A 57 -17.24 -12.34 8.84
CA LYS A 57 -15.88 -11.81 8.75
C LYS A 57 -14.95 -12.26 9.87
N GLY A 58 -15.40 -13.13 10.79
CA GLY A 58 -14.56 -13.71 11.84
C GLY A 58 -13.30 -14.39 11.27
N VAL A 59 -12.24 -14.51 12.09
CA VAL A 59 -10.96 -15.10 11.68
C VAL A 59 -10.52 -16.22 12.63
N LEU A 60 -11.44 -16.88 13.34
CA LEU A 60 -11.10 -17.93 14.29
C LEU A 60 -10.47 -19.15 13.61
N ARG A 61 -10.85 -19.47 12.36
CA ARG A 61 -10.19 -20.54 11.59
C ARG A 61 -8.72 -20.22 11.31
N ALA A 62 -8.42 -18.99 10.93
CA ALA A 62 -7.04 -18.54 10.75
C ALA A 62 -6.27 -18.57 12.07
N VAL A 63 -6.88 -18.10 13.15
CA VAL A 63 -6.29 -18.17 14.51
C VAL A 63 -6.02 -19.62 14.93
N ASP A 64 -6.95 -20.53 14.70
CA ASP A 64 -6.75 -21.95 14.96
C ASP A 64 -5.61 -22.54 14.13
N ASN A 65 -5.46 -22.14 12.87
CA ASN A 65 -4.34 -22.54 12.02
C ASN A 65 -3.01 -22.08 12.60
N VAL A 66 -2.93 -20.85 13.14
CA VAL A 66 -1.74 -20.37 13.84
C VAL A 66 -1.43 -21.25 15.07
N ASN A 67 -2.42 -21.45 15.94
CA ASN A 67 -2.22 -22.08 17.24
C ASN A 67 -2.04 -23.60 17.18
N LYS A 68 -2.76 -24.28 16.26
CA LYS A 68 -2.84 -25.75 16.22
C LYS A 68 -2.04 -26.40 15.10
N VAL A 69 -1.75 -25.66 14.02
CA VAL A 69 -1.03 -26.19 12.86
C VAL A 69 0.38 -25.58 12.74
N ILE A 70 0.47 -24.25 12.70
CA ILE A 70 1.74 -23.55 12.48
C ILE A 70 2.62 -23.62 13.74
N ALA A 71 2.08 -23.26 14.90
CA ALA A 71 2.84 -23.18 16.15
C ALA A 71 3.60 -24.49 16.48
N PRO A 72 2.96 -25.69 16.47
CA PRO A 72 3.71 -26.92 16.71
C PRO A 72 4.73 -27.25 15.60
N ALA A 73 4.46 -26.86 14.35
CA ALA A 73 5.33 -27.19 13.22
C ALA A 73 6.64 -26.40 13.18
N ILE A 74 6.66 -25.19 13.75
CA ILE A 74 7.86 -24.34 13.78
C ILE A 74 8.54 -24.32 15.15
N LEU A 75 7.98 -25.01 16.13
CA LEU A 75 8.56 -25.10 17.47
C LEU A 75 9.98 -25.67 17.39
N GLY A 76 10.95 -24.99 18.01
CA GLY A 76 12.35 -25.39 18.01
C GLY A 76 13.15 -24.88 16.79
N MET A 77 12.51 -24.29 15.79
CA MET A 77 13.22 -23.64 14.68
C MET A 77 13.87 -22.33 15.13
N SER A 78 14.98 -21.96 14.52
CA SER A 78 15.64 -20.67 14.79
C SER A 78 14.86 -19.52 14.17
N ALA A 79 14.48 -18.54 15.00
CA ALA A 79 13.83 -17.31 14.52
C ALA A 79 14.74 -16.45 13.61
N LEU A 80 16.06 -16.68 13.66
CA LEU A 80 17.02 -15.99 12.80
C LEU A 80 17.02 -16.52 11.35
N ASN A 81 16.39 -17.67 11.10
CA ASN A 81 16.28 -18.28 9.78
C ASN A 81 14.91 -17.96 9.16
N GLN A 82 14.65 -16.67 8.89
CA GLN A 82 13.36 -16.19 8.36
C GLN A 82 12.89 -16.98 7.13
N ARG A 83 13.78 -17.19 6.17
CA ARG A 83 13.42 -17.87 4.92
C ARG A 83 13.05 -19.34 5.15
N GLU A 84 13.73 -20.04 6.06
CA GLU A 84 13.41 -21.42 6.42
C GLU A 84 12.02 -21.51 7.07
N ILE A 85 11.71 -20.59 7.97
CA ILE A 85 10.38 -20.51 8.59
C ILE A 85 9.31 -20.20 7.54
N ASP A 86 9.53 -19.22 6.68
CA ASP A 86 8.57 -18.87 5.65
C ASP A 86 8.35 -20.01 4.64
N HIS A 87 9.40 -20.74 4.26
CA HIS A 87 9.26 -21.95 3.44
C HIS A 87 8.46 -23.04 4.17
N LYS A 88 8.68 -23.21 5.46
CA LYS A 88 7.88 -24.15 6.26
C LYS A 88 6.39 -23.79 6.23
N LEU A 89 6.06 -22.50 6.32
CA LEU A 89 4.67 -22.02 6.22
C LEU A 89 4.08 -22.34 4.84
N LEU A 90 4.84 -22.12 3.77
CA LEU A 90 4.41 -22.42 2.40
C LEU A 90 4.16 -23.93 2.21
N ASP A 91 5.05 -24.76 2.72
CA ASP A 91 4.92 -26.23 2.67
C ASP A 91 3.70 -26.73 3.46
N LEU A 92 3.45 -26.15 4.62
CA LEU A 92 2.28 -26.49 5.45
C LEU A 92 0.97 -26.15 4.75
N ASP A 93 0.89 -25.02 4.07
CA ASP A 93 -0.29 -24.62 3.30
C ASP A 93 -0.42 -25.50 2.04
N GLY A 94 0.63 -25.63 1.27
CA GLY A 94 0.71 -26.49 0.09
C GLY A 94 -0.04 -26.00 -1.14
N THR A 95 -0.61 -24.77 -1.12
CA THR A 95 -1.34 -24.17 -2.23
C THR A 95 -0.68 -22.87 -2.72
N LYS A 96 -0.91 -22.52 -3.98
CA LYS A 96 -0.41 -21.24 -4.53
C LYS A 96 -1.08 -20.02 -3.89
N THR A 97 -2.34 -20.17 -3.53
CA THR A 97 -3.18 -19.06 -3.05
C THR A 97 -3.26 -18.95 -1.52
N LYS A 98 -2.52 -19.80 -0.79
CA LYS A 98 -2.57 -19.90 0.67
C LYS A 98 -3.97 -20.21 1.21
N SER A 99 -4.74 -21.00 0.45
CA SER A 99 -6.15 -21.27 0.76
C SER A 99 -6.38 -22.21 1.94
N ASN A 100 -5.39 -23.02 2.32
CA ASN A 100 -5.53 -23.98 3.43
C ASN A 100 -5.31 -23.33 4.80
N LEU A 101 -4.25 -22.54 4.95
CA LEU A 101 -3.94 -21.86 6.23
C LEU A 101 -4.49 -20.44 6.29
N GLY A 102 -4.55 -19.76 5.15
CA GLY A 102 -4.84 -18.34 5.02
C GLY A 102 -3.57 -17.50 5.01
N ALA A 103 -3.48 -16.55 4.07
CA ALA A 103 -2.37 -15.61 4.03
C ALA A 103 -2.28 -14.78 5.30
N ASN A 104 -3.42 -14.45 5.93
CA ASN A 104 -3.47 -13.73 7.20
C ASN A 104 -2.81 -14.52 8.34
N ALA A 105 -3.09 -15.81 8.48
CA ALA A 105 -2.44 -16.65 9.48
C ALA A 105 -0.93 -16.74 9.25
N MET A 106 -0.52 -16.96 8.00
CA MET A 106 0.89 -17.09 7.63
C MET A 106 1.65 -15.79 7.85
N LEU A 107 1.10 -14.67 7.40
CA LEU A 107 1.73 -13.36 7.53
C LEU A 107 1.92 -12.93 8.98
N GLY A 108 0.91 -13.13 9.82
CA GLY A 108 1.01 -12.82 11.24
C GLY A 108 2.20 -13.51 11.89
N VAL A 109 2.40 -14.79 11.61
CA VAL A 109 3.53 -15.57 12.11
C VAL A 109 4.85 -15.07 11.51
N SER A 110 4.91 -14.91 10.20
CA SER A 110 6.12 -14.48 9.49
C SER A 110 6.66 -13.15 10.01
N LEU A 111 5.79 -12.15 10.18
CA LEU A 111 6.18 -10.83 10.68
C LEU A 111 6.51 -10.85 12.18
N ALA A 112 5.76 -11.59 12.98
CA ALA A 112 6.03 -11.70 14.42
C ALA A 112 7.37 -12.39 14.69
N VAL A 113 7.73 -13.39 13.90
CA VAL A 113 9.05 -14.06 13.96
C VAL A 113 10.17 -13.05 13.66
N ALA A 114 10.02 -12.24 12.60
CA ALA A 114 11.02 -11.22 12.25
C ALA A 114 11.22 -10.22 13.37
N LYS A 115 10.14 -9.76 13.99
CA LYS A 115 10.20 -8.82 15.13
C LYS A 115 10.86 -9.44 16.36
N ALA A 116 10.55 -10.69 16.67
CA ALA A 116 11.17 -11.41 17.78
C ALA A 116 12.68 -11.59 17.55
N ALA A 117 13.08 -11.92 16.33
CA ALA A 117 14.47 -12.06 15.93
C ALA A 117 15.24 -10.74 16.03
N ALA A 118 14.66 -9.64 15.57
CA ALA A 118 15.22 -8.30 15.67
C ALA A 118 15.43 -7.92 17.14
N ASN A 119 14.44 -8.17 18.00
CA ASN A 119 14.53 -7.91 19.43
C ASN A 119 15.59 -8.79 20.12
N TYR A 120 15.71 -10.05 19.71
CA TYR A 120 16.77 -10.94 20.20
C TYR A 120 18.18 -10.40 19.92
N LEU A 121 18.36 -9.79 18.74
CA LEU A 121 19.63 -9.21 18.33
C LEU A 121 19.83 -7.77 18.81
N ASP A 122 18.86 -7.21 19.53
CA ASP A 122 18.84 -5.80 19.94
C ASP A 122 19.03 -4.83 18.76
N LEU A 123 18.37 -5.15 17.64
CA LEU A 123 18.37 -4.34 16.43
C LEU A 123 16.97 -3.78 16.14
N PRO A 124 16.87 -2.55 15.62
CA PRO A 124 15.62 -2.08 15.05
C PRO A 124 15.22 -2.95 13.84
N LEU A 125 13.93 -3.12 13.64
CA LEU A 125 13.42 -4.07 12.63
C LEU A 125 13.94 -3.75 11.22
N TYR A 126 13.97 -2.47 10.83
CA TYR A 126 14.47 -2.10 9.49
C TYR A 126 15.94 -2.51 9.30
N ARG A 127 16.77 -2.42 10.36
CA ARG A 127 18.17 -2.82 10.33
C ARG A 127 18.33 -4.34 10.27
N TYR A 128 17.51 -5.05 11.01
CA TYR A 128 17.51 -6.51 10.99
C TYR A 128 17.16 -7.04 9.60
N ILE A 129 16.09 -6.51 8.98
CA ILE A 129 15.62 -6.96 7.66
C ILE A 129 16.59 -6.53 6.56
N GLY A 130 17.03 -5.28 6.58
CA GLY A 130 17.77 -4.68 5.46
C GLY A 130 19.30 -4.74 5.60
N GLY A 131 19.84 -5.02 6.78
CA GLY A 131 21.27 -5.03 7.04
C GLY A 131 21.85 -3.62 7.24
N THR A 132 23.13 -3.47 6.95
CA THR A 132 23.86 -2.22 7.21
C THR A 132 23.58 -1.12 6.18
N ASN A 133 23.06 -1.46 5.02
CA ASN A 133 22.82 -0.51 3.92
C ASN A 133 21.35 -0.06 3.85
N THR A 134 20.81 0.38 4.99
CA THR A 134 19.42 0.87 5.11
C THR A 134 19.43 2.31 5.65
N TYR A 135 19.11 3.29 4.81
CA TYR A 135 19.26 4.71 5.14
C TYR A 135 18.29 5.63 4.42
N VAL A 136 17.40 5.10 3.58
CA VAL A 136 16.48 5.91 2.78
C VAL A 136 15.13 5.98 3.43
N LEU A 137 14.72 7.19 3.83
CA LEU A 137 13.36 7.48 4.28
C LEU A 137 12.46 7.64 3.06
N PRO A 138 11.28 6.99 3.05
CA PRO A 138 10.40 7.03 1.90
C PRO A 138 9.68 8.36 1.75
N VAL A 139 9.47 8.81 0.51
CA VAL A 139 8.52 9.88 0.17
C VAL A 139 7.12 9.31 0.34
N PRO A 140 6.27 9.92 1.18
CA PRO A 140 4.90 9.44 1.36
C PRO A 140 4.01 9.87 0.20
N MET A 141 3.16 8.95 -0.25
CA MET A 141 1.97 9.21 -1.07
C MET A 141 0.77 9.28 -0.13
N MET A 142 0.24 10.47 0.10
CA MET A 142 -0.78 10.72 1.11
C MET A 142 -2.14 10.89 0.46
N ASN A 143 -3.05 9.93 0.67
CA ASN A 143 -4.41 9.98 0.12
C ASN A 143 -5.22 11.07 0.80
N ILE A 144 -5.54 12.17 0.11
CA ILE A 144 -6.28 13.31 0.68
C ILE A 144 -7.68 13.50 0.12
N ILE A 145 -7.99 12.93 -1.06
CA ILE A 145 -9.35 12.89 -1.62
C ILE A 145 -9.65 11.47 -2.11
N ASN A 146 -10.81 10.96 -1.72
CA ASN A 146 -11.34 9.67 -2.13
C ASN A 146 -12.36 9.82 -3.26
N GLY A 147 -12.39 8.83 -4.14
CA GLY A 147 -13.41 8.65 -5.17
C GLY A 147 -13.72 7.15 -5.35
N GLY A 148 -14.26 6.77 -6.49
CA GLY A 148 -14.57 5.38 -6.81
C GLY A 148 -15.39 4.69 -5.71
N SER A 149 -15.01 3.47 -5.37
CA SER A 149 -15.65 2.69 -4.31
C SER A 149 -15.45 3.25 -2.89
N HIS A 150 -14.56 4.23 -2.72
CA HIS A 150 -14.26 4.87 -1.43
C HIS A 150 -15.06 6.15 -1.17
N SER A 151 -15.98 6.54 -2.07
CA SER A 151 -16.78 7.76 -1.97
C SER A 151 -18.08 7.64 -2.73
N ASP A 152 -19.10 8.40 -2.32
CA ASP A 152 -20.35 8.56 -3.05
C ASP A 152 -20.28 9.67 -4.12
N ALA A 153 -19.14 10.34 -4.25
CA ALA A 153 -18.92 11.38 -5.25
C ALA A 153 -18.89 10.80 -6.68
N PRO A 154 -19.31 11.56 -7.71
CA PRO A 154 -19.27 11.12 -9.10
C PRO A 154 -17.84 11.20 -9.67
N ILE A 155 -16.95 10.41 -9.10
CA ILE A 155 -15.53 10.32 -9.46
C ILE A 155 -15.17 8.85 -9.63
N ALA A 156 -14.65 8.47 -10.81
CA ALA A 156 -14.29 7.09 -11.08
C ALA A 156 -12.99 6.65 -10.40
N PHE A 157 -12.00 7.54 -10.31
CA PHE A 157 -10.71 7.22 -9.70
C PHE A 157 -10.82 7.14 -8.18
N GLN A 158 -10.15 6.14 -7.61
CA GLN A 158 -10.32 5.75 -6.21
C GLN A 158 -9.61 6.69 -5.23
N GLU A 159 -8.39 7.12 -5.56
CA GLU A 159 -7.58 7.94 -4.67
C GLU A 159 -6.83 9.05 -5.40
N PHE A 160 -6.78 10.21 -4.75
CA PHE A 160 -5.93 11.34 -5.14
C PHE A 160 -4.98 11.64 -3.99
N MET A 161 -3.69 11.55 -4.28
CA MET A 161 -2.63 11.64 -3.29
C MET A 161 -1.71 12.82 -3.56
N ILE A 162 -1.11 13.34 -2.49
CA ILE A 162 -0.01 14.31 -2.59
C ILE A 162 1.32 13.63 -2.24
N ARG A 163 2.38 14.10 -2.86
CA ARG A 163 3.76 13.66 -2.65
C ARG A 163 4.65 14.87 -2.38
N PRO A 164 5.19 15.06 -1.16
CA PRO A 164 6.02 16.21 -0.83
C PRO A 164 7.48 15.98 -1.27
N VAL A 165 7.69 15.91 -2.59
CA VAL A 165 8.98 15.57 -3.23
C VAL A 165 10.04 16.65 -3.07
N GLY A 166 9.65 17.90 -2.81
CA GLY A 166 10.57 19.02 -2.63
C GLY A 166 11.14 19.14 -1.21
N ALA A 167 10.66 18.34 -0.27
CA ALA A 167 11.18 18.33 1.10
C ALA A 167 12.64 17.85 1.15
N LYS A 168 13.37 18.29 2.16
CA LYS A 168 14.78 17.90 2.40
C LYS A 168 14.92 16.73 3.35
N SER A 169 13.85 16.41 4.09
CA SER A 169 13.80 15.30 5.06
C SER A 169 12.39 14.73 5.11
N PHE A 170 12.25 13.53 5.66
CA PHE A 170 10.94 12.93 5.89
C PHE A 170 10.10 13.81 6.84
N ARG A 171 10.70 14.31 7.91
CA ARG A 171 10.05 15.21 8.87
C ARG A 171 9.45 16.44 8.19
N GLU A 172 10.22 17.08 7.30
CA GLU A 172 9.73 18.23 6.52
C GLU A 172 8.62 17.80 5.57
N GLY A 173 8.78 16.68 4.87
CA GLY A 173 7.75 16.15 3.97
C GLY A 173 6.43 15.84 4.69
N LEU A 174 6.51 15.25 5.89
CA LEU A 174 5.33 14.99 6.70
C LEU A 174 4.64 16.30 7.12
N ARG A 175 5.41 17.31 7.54
CA ARG A 175 4.89 18.65 7.86
C ARG A 175 4.19 19.29 6.67
N MET A 176 4.82 19.27 5.49
CA MET A 176 4.24 19.81 4.26
C MET A 176 2.91 19.10 3.93
N GLY A 177 2.89 17.76 4.03
CA GLY A 177 1.66 17.00 3.83
C GLY A 177 0.54 17.40 4.79
N ALA A 178 0.85 17.53 6.08
CA ALA A 178 -0.13 17.95 7.09
C ALA A 178 -0.67 19.36 6.82
N GLU A 179 0.18 20.29 6.43
CA GLU A 179 -0.22 21.65 6.10
C GLU A 179 -1.12 21.70 4.86
N VAL A 180 -0.82 20.91 3.82
CA VAL A 180 -1.68 20.78 2.63
C VAL A 180 -3.02 20.13 2.98
N PHE A 181 -3.00 19.09 3.82
CA PHE A 181 -4.22 18.43 4.31
C PHE A 181 -5.15 19.42 5.02
N HIS A 182 -4.63 20.25 5.92
CA HIS A 182 -5.41 21.25 6.62
C HIS A 182 -5.87 22.39 5.69
N ALA A 183 -5.04 22.79 4.74
CA ALA A 183 -5.44 23.77 3.71
C ALA A 183 -6.59 23.21 2.85
N LEU A 184 -6.54 21.92 2.47
CA LEU A 184 -7.63 21.28 1.73
C LEU A 184 -8.93 21.24 2.56
N LYS A 185 -8.84 20.95 3.85
CA LYS A 185 -10.00 21.00 4.74
C LYS A 185 -10.69 22.36 4.68
N LYS A 186 -9.91 23.44 4.71
CA LYS A 186 -10.44 24.80 4.59
C LYS A 186 -11.05 25.06 3.20
N VAL A 187 -10.38 24.67 2.13
CA VAL A 187 -10.89 24.80 0.75
C VAL A 187 -12.26 24.14 0.60
N LEU A 188 -12.40 22.92 1.11
CA LEU A 188 -13.65 22.15 1.04
C LEU A 188 -14.74 22.79 1.93
N HIS A 189 -14.39 23.18 3.15
CA HIS A 189 -15.30 23.84 4.07
C HIS A 189 -15.86 25.15 3.49
N ASP A 190 -15.00 25.98 2.90
CA ASP A 190 -15.40 27.28 2.32
C ASP A 190 -16.34 27.08 1.09
N ARG A 191 -16.33 25.91 0.46
CA ARG A 191 -17.26 25.52 -0.59
C ARG A 191 -18.54 24.85 -0.08
N GLY A 192 -18.70 24.73 1.24
CA GLY A 192 -19.84 24.03 1.85
C GLY A 192 -19.83 22.52 1.68
N LEU A 193 -18.66 21.94 1.40
CA LEU A 193 -18.49 20.49 1.20
C LEU A 193 -18.11 19.79 2.51
N SER A 194 -18.42 18.49 2.58
CA SER A 194 -18.07 17.66 3.73
C SER A 194 -16.55 17.56 3.92
N THR A 195 -16.11 17.64 5.16
CA THR A 195 -14.74 17.36 5.59
C THR A 195 -14.65 16.08 6.42
N ALA A 196 -15.66 15.22 6.35
CA ALA A 196 -15.60 13.87 6.90
C ALA A 196 -14.55 13.05 6.16
N VAL A 197 -13.88 12.17 6.89
CA VAL A 197 -12.80 11.34 6.34
C VAL A 197 -13.26 9.89 6.15
N GLY A 198 -12.69 9.24 5.12
CA GLY A 198 -12.91 7.82 4.85
C GLY A 198 -11.97 6.92 5.66
N ASP A 199 -11.95 5.65 5.28
CA ASP A 199 -11.19 4.60 5.98
C ASP A 199 -9.69 4.86 6.09
N GLU A 200 -9.13 5.56 5.11
CA GLU A 200 -7.69 5.87 5.03
C GLU A 200 -7.35 7.29 5.51
N GLY A 201 -8.32 8.01 6.07
CA GLY A 201 -8.12 9.33 6.65
C GLY A 201 -8.20 10.50 5.68
N GLY A 202 -8.39 10.26 4.38
CA GLY A 202 -8.62 11.30 3.38
C GLY A 202 -10.08 11.75 3.32
N PHE A 203 -10.34 12.95 2.79
CA PHE A 203 -11.68 13.50 2.65
C PHE A 203 -12.48 12.76 1.56
N ALA A 204 -13.80 12.71 1.73
CA ALA A 204 -14.72 12.14 0.77
C ALA A 204 -15.82 13.16 0.40
N PRO A 205 -15.48 14.35 -0.15
CA PRO A 205 -16.43 15.38 -0.49
C PRO A 205 -17.18 15.06 -1.78
N ALA A 206 -18.40 15.56 -1.93
CA ALA A 206 -19.21 15.45 -3.15
C ALA A 206 -18.69 16.43 -4.22
N LEU A 207 -17.50 16.16 -4.75
CA LEU A 207 -16.91 16.92 -5.85
C LEU A 207 -17.50 16.53 -7.22
N ASN A 208 -17.35 17.39 -8.22
CA ASN A 208 -17.97 17.27 -9.52
C ASN A 208 -17.12 16.52 -10.56
N GLY A 209 -16.34 15.54 -10.15
CA GLY A 209 -15.52 14.73 -11.03
C GLY A 209 -14.02 14.85 -10.77
N THR A 210 -13.24 14.15 -11.57
CA THR A 210 -11.78 14.04 -11.44
C THR A 210 -11.06 15.39 -11.47
N GLU A 211 -11.42 16.27 -12.40
CA GLU A 211 -10.73 17.57 -12.51
C GLU A 211 -11.09 18.50 -11.35
N ASP A 212 -12.29 18.43 -10.80
CA ASP A 212 -12.64 19.19 -9.59
C ASP A 212 -11.80 18.70 -8.38
N ALA A 213 -11.57 17.41 -8.27
CA ALA A 213 -10.67 16.86 -7.25
C ALA A 213 -9.22 17.38 -7.43
N LEU A 214 -8.69 17.30 -8.64
CA LEU A 214 -7.33 17.76 -8.95
C LEU A 214 -7.18 19.29 -8.74
N ASN A 215 -8.15 20.08 -9.16
CA ASN A 215 -8.16 21.53 -8.95
C ASN A 215 -8.24 21.89 -7.47
N SER A 216 -9.01 21.16 -6.69
CA SER A 216 -9.12 21.37 -5.23
C SER A 216 -7.76 21.09 -4.53
N ILE A 217 -7.05 20.06 -4.96
CA ILE A 217 -5.71 19.75 -4.46
C ILE A 217 -4.71 20.85 -4.85
N MET A 218 -4.74 21.30 -6.11
CA MET A 218 -3.89 22.39 -6.58
C MET A 218 -4.10 23.66 -5.75
N ALA A 219 -5.35 24.02 -5.46
CA ALA A 219 -5.69 25.15 -4.61
C ALA A 219 -5.15 24.97 -3.19
N ALA A 220 -5.26 23.77 -2.61
CA ALA A 220 -4.76 23.46 -1.28
C ALA A 220 -3.22 23.55 -1.19
N ILE A 221 -2.51 23.06 -2.18
CA ILE A 221 -1.04 23.13 -2.24
C ILE A 221 -0.59 24.59 -2.23
N LYS A 222 -1.22 25.43 -3.08
CA LYS A 222 -0.92 26.87 -3.16
C LYS A 222 -1.31 27.61 -1.86
N ALA A 223 -2.47 27.29 -1.30
CA ALA A 223 -2.93 27.90 -0.03
C ALA A 223 -2.01 27.57 1.15
N ALA A 224 -1.37 26.40 1.13
CA ALA A 224 -0.36 26.01 2.11
C ALA A 224 1.00 26.69 1.90
N GLY A 225 1.18 27.44 0.82
CA GLY A 225 2.42 28.15 0.50
C GLY A 225 3.44 27.34 -0.30
N TYR A 226 3.01 26.24 -0.91
CA TYR A 226 3.89 25.37 -1.71
C TYR A 226 3.62 25.51 -3.21
N GLU A 227 4.65 25.23 -4.01
CA GLU A 227 4.58 25.27 -5.47
C GLU A 227 4.22 23.89 -6.03
N PRO A 228 3.04 23.74 -6.68
CA PRO A 228 2.67 22.48 -7.32
C PRO A 228 3.69 22.05 -8.38
N GLY A 229 4.07 20.77 -8.33
CA GLY A 229 5.03 20.18 -9.26
C GLY A 229 6.50 20.30 -8.84
N LYS A 230 6.81 21.25 -7.96
CA LYS A 230 8.17 21.45 -7.44
C LYS A 230 8.30 20.99 -5.99
N ASP A 231 7.44 21.51 -5.11
CA ASP A 231 7.43 21.15 -3.70
C ASP A 231 6.56 19.92 -3.45
N VAL A 232 5.38 19.89 -4.06
CA VAL A 232 4.38 18.85 -3.91
C VAL A 232 3.86 18.44 -5.29
N THR A 233 3.92 17.15 -5.58
CA THR A 233 3.32 16.54 -6.76
C THR A 233 2.04 15.80 -6.40
N ILE A 234 1.32 15.32 -7.42
CA ILE A 234 0.09 14.55 -7.27
C ILE A 234 0.33 13.11 -7.75
N ALA A 235 -0.22 12.15 -7.02
CA ALA A 235 -0.33 10.77 -7.45
C ALA A 235 -1.80 10.36 -7.47
N MET A 236 -2.14 9.44 -8.35
CA MET A 236 -3.50 8.87 -8.45
C MET A 236 -3.47 7.36 -8.35
N ASP A 237 -4.50 6.80 -7.74
CA ASP A 237 -4.88 5.40 -7.89
C ASP A 237 -6.21 5.35 -8.63
N CYS A 238 -6.16 4.91 -9.88
CA CYS A 238 -7.34 4.83 -10.73
C CYS A 238 -8.22 3.64 -10.36
N ALA A 239 -7.62 2.56 -9.84
CA ALA A 239 -8.31 1.28 -9.59
C ALA A 239 -9.19 0.88 -10.80
N ALA A 240 -8.59 0.90 -11.99
CA ALA A 240 -9.33 0.84 -13.25
C ALA A 240 -10.11 -0.47 -13.47
N SER A 241 -9.70 -1.56 -12.80
CA SER A 241 -10.45 -2.82 -12.81
C SER A 241 -11.88 -2.67 -12.27
N GLU A 242 -12.10 -1.69 -11.39
CA GLU A 242 -13.42 -1.43 -10.81
C GLU A 242 -14.47 -0.95 -11.83
N PHE A 243 -14.03 -0.32 -12.92
CA PHE A 243 -14.92 0.19 -13.97
C PHE A 243 -14.60 -0.36 -15.37
N TYR A 244 -13.84 -1.44 -15.44
CA TYR A 244 -13.55 -2.13 -16.70
C TYR A 244 -14.54 -3.28 -16.92
N HIS A 245 -15.06 -3.37 -18.15
CA HIS A 245 -15.95 -4.45 -18.55
C HIS A 245 -15.87 -4.70 -20.07
N ASP A 246 -15.55 -5.92 -20.46
CA ASP A 246 -15.50 -6.35 -21.87
C ASP A 246 -14.79 -5.37 -22.83
N GLY A 247 -13.59 -4.96 -22.48
CA GLY A 247 -12.77 -4.06 -23.30
C GLY A 247 -13.12 -2.58 -23.18
N VAL A 248 -14.05 -2.22 -22.29
CA VAL A 248 -14.52 -0.86 -22.07
C VAL A 248 -14.23 -0.40 -20.65
N TYR A 249 -13.56 0.74 -20.53
CA TYR A 249 -13.44 1.49 -19.28
C TYR A 249 -14.66 2.38 -19.15
N ASP A 250 -15.65 1.92 -18.37
CA ASP A 250 -16.97 2.51 -18.25
C ASP A 250 -17.08 3.40 -17.01
N TYR A 251 -16.85 4.68 -17.20
CA TYR A 251 -16.91 5.67 -16.12
C TYR A 251 -18.33 5.93 -15.61
N THR A 252 -19.37 5.50 -16.35
CA THR A 252 -20.76 5.69 -15.92
C THR A 252 -21.08 4.96 -14.62
N LYS A 253 -20.30 3.94 -14.27
CA LYS A 253 -20.45 3.20 -13.01
C LYS A 253 -20.38 4.14 -11.79
N PHE A 254 -19.49 5.12 -11.82
CA PHE A 254 -19.26 6.07 -10.73
C PHE A 254 -19.72 7.49 -11.06
N GLU A 255 -19.66 7.89 -12.33
CA GLU A 255 -19.93 9.26 -12.75
C GLU A 255 -21.37 9.45 -13.28
N GLY A 256 -22.16 8.38 -13.31
CA GLY A 256 -23.55 8.40 -13.82
C GLY A 256 -23.60 8.63 -15.33
N GLU A 257 -24.72 9.13 -15.84
CA GLU A 257 -24.98 9.29 -17.27
C GLU A 257 -23.95 10.16 -18.01
N LYS A 258 -23.24 11.03 -17.30
CA LYS A 258 -22.20 11.92 -17.86
C LYS A 258 -20.85 11.21 -18.02
N GLY A 259 -20.69 10.04 -17.43
CA GLY A 259 -19.45 9.28 -17.50
C GLY A 259 -19.13 8.84 -18.93
N ALA A 260 -17.88 8.98 -19.33
CA ALA A 260 -17.42 8.52 -20.62
C ALA A 260 -17.24 6.99 -20.64
N LYS A 261 -17.35 6.41 -21.82
CA LYS A 261 -16.99 5.02 -22.10
C LYS A 261 -15.75 5.04 -23.00
N ARG A 262 -14.64 4.48 -22.53
CA ARG A 262 -13.37 4.52 -23.23
C ARG A 262 -12.87 3.12 -23.55
N ASN A 263 -12.33 2.91 -24.75
CA ASN A 263 -11.51 1.75 -25.03
C ASN A 263 -10.09 1.94 -24.43
N ALA A 264 -9.22 0.95 -24.53
CA ALA A 264 -7.87 1.03 -23.96
C ALA A 264 -7.08 2.25 -24.51
N GLN A 265 -7.13 2.51 -25.81
CA GLN A 265 -6.45 3.65 -26.43
C GLN A 265 -6.96 4.98 -25.91
N GLN A 266 -8.27 5.12 -25.77
CA GLN A 266 -8.92 6.32 -25.23
C GLN A 266 -8.61 6.51 -23.74
N GLN A 267 -8.52 5.44 -22.98
CA GLN A 267 -8.10 5.46 -21.57
C GLN A 267 -6.67 6.00 -21.43
N VAL A 268 -5.75 5.49 -22.24
CA VAL A 268 -4.35 5.97 -22.26
C VAL A 268 -4.30 7.45 -22.64
N ALA A 269 -5.06 7.87 -23.65
CA ALA A 269 -5.13 9.27 -24.08
C ALA A 269 -5.65 10.20 -22.98
N TYR A 270 -6.67 9.77 -22.24
CA TYR A 270 -7.23 10.53 -21.13
C TYR A 270 -6.23 10.68 -19.98
N LEU A 271 -5.55 9.61 -19.60
CA LEU A 271 -4.50 9.66 -18.56
C LEU A 271 -3.34 10.57 -19.01
N SER A 272 -2.95 10.54 -20.29
CA SER A 272 -1.93 11.43 -20.85
C SER A 272 -2.34 12.90 -20.78
N GLU A 273 -3.59 13.21 -21.05
CA GLU A 273 -4.14 14.57 -20.96
C GLU A 273 -4.05 15.08 -19.51
N LEU A 274 -4.42 14.26 -18.52
CA LEU A 274 -4.32 14.63 -17.11
C LEU A 274 -2.86 14.86 -16.66
N VAL A 275 -1.94 14.01 -17.07
CA VAL A 275 -0.51 14.15 -16.77
C VAL A 275 0.07 15.42 -17.39
N ASN A 276 -0.38 15.81 -18.58
CA ASN A 276 0.07 17.04 -19.24
C ASN A 276 -0.52 18.30 -18.58
N LYS A 277 -1.69 18.20 -17.98
CA LYS A 277 -2.41 19.36 -17.40
C LYS A 277 -2.08 19.59 -15.91
N TYR A 278 -1.76 18.54 -15.18
CA TYR A 278 -1.52 18.57 -13.73
C TYR A 278 -0.14 18.00 -13.39
N PRO A 279 0.46 18.37 -12.25
CA PRO A 279 1.75 17.83 -11.82
C PRO A 279 1.62 16.41 -11.27
N ILE A 280 1.09 15.50 -12.08
CA ILE A 280 0.93 14.09 -11.75
C ILE A 280 2.21 13.35 -12.13
N ASP A 281 2.87 12.73 -11.15
CA ASP A 281 4.11 12.00 -11.36
C ASP A 281 4.01 10.49 -11.06
N SER A 282 2.82 10.02 -10.62
CA SER A 282 2.56 8.61 -10.37
C SER A 282 1.10 8.27 -10.61
N ILE A 283 0.86 7.17 -11.35
CA ILE A 283 -0.47 6.59 -11.58
C ILE A 283 -0.42 5.11 -11.20
N GLU A 284 -1.28 4.70 -10.29
CA GLU A 284 -1.50 3.32 -9.90
C GLU A 284 -2.71 2.77 -10.62
N ASP A 285 -2.59 1.53 -11.13
CA ASP A 285 -3.67 0.79 -11.78
C ASP A 285 -4.51 1.61 -12.77
N GLY A 286 -3.82 2.29 -13.69
CA GLY A 286 -4.46 3.07 -14.76
C GLY A 286 -5.18 2.23 -15.80
N MET A 287 -4.93 0.93 -15.85
CA MET A 287 -5.56 -0.07 -16.71
C MET A 287 -6.04 -1.26 -15.88
N ASP A 288 -6.94 -2.06 -16.45
CA ASP A 288 -7.44 -3.29 -15.82
C ASP A 288 -6.33 -4.33 -15.59
N GLU A 289 -6.44 -5.11 -14.52
CA GLU A 289 -5.46 -6.13 -14.13
C GLU A 289 -5.27 -7.26 -15.16
N ASN A 290 -6.20 -7.44 -16.08
CA ASN A 290 -6.12 -8.43 -17.17
C ASN A 290 -5.85 -7.80 -18.55
N ASP A 291 -5.82 -6.46 -18.64
CA ASP A 291 -5.56 -5.74 -19.89
C ASP A 291 -4.06 -5.49 -20.10
N TRP A 292 -3.30 -6.56 -20.29
CA TRP A 292 -1.84 -6.49 -20.48
C TRP A 292 -1.45 -5.68 -21.72
N ALA A 293 -2.23 -5.78 -22.79
CA ALA A 293 -2.00 -4.96 -24.00
C ALA A 293 -2.22 -3.47 -23.72
N GLY A 294 -3.26 -3.13 -22.99
CA GLY A 294 -3.52 -1.77 -22.52
C GLY A 294 -2.40 -1.23 -21.62
N TRP A 295 -1.92 -2.05 -20.69
CA TRP A 295 -0.78 -1.71 -19.83
C TRP A 295 0.50 -1.46 -20.63
N GLN A 296 0.77 -2.27 -21.64
CA GLN A 296 1.92 -2.06 -22.53
C GLN A 296 1.80 -0.73 -23.30
N MET A 297 0.61 -0.40 -23.77
CA MET A 297 0.32 0.88 -24.45
C MET A 297 0.49 2.06 -23.48
N LEU A 298 -0.04 1.97 -22.27
CA LEU A 298 0.12 3.00 -21.24
C LEU A 298 1.60 3.23 -20.92
N THR A 299 2.36 2.15 -20.75
CA THR A 299 3.78 2.22 -20.40
C THR A 299 4.62 2.84 -21.52
N SER A 300 4.38 2.46 -22.77
CA SER A 300 5.10 3.04 -23.90
C SER A 300 4.76 4.53 -24.09
N THR A 301 3.57 4.97 -23.71
CA THR A 301 3.13 6.36 -23.84
C THR A 301 3.59 7.24 -22.68
N LEU A 302 3.45 6.79 -21.46
CA LEU A 302 3.67 7.59 -20.24
C LEU A 302 4.85 7.17 -19.37
N GLY A 303 5.41 5.97 -19.57
CA GLY A 303 6.43 5.42 -18.69
C GLY A 303 7.72 6.24 -18.57
N GLY A 304 8.03 7.06 -19.56
CA GLY A 304 9.17 8.00 -19.52
C GLY A 304 8.89 9.30 -18.77
N LYS A 305 7.64 9.58 -18.44
CA LYS A 305 7.21 10.85 -17.82
C LYS A 305 6.62 10.66 -16.42
N CYS A 306 6.08 9.47 -16.13
CA CYS A 306 5.26 9.19 -14.98
C CYS A 306 5.57 7.81 -14.43
N GLN A 307 5.59 7.67 -13.10
CA GLN A 307 5.60 6.37 -12.48
C GLN A 307 4.28 5.65 -12.73
N LEU A 308 4.35 4.42 -13.20
CA LEU A 308 3.20 3.56 -13.46
C LEU A 308 3.26 2.35 -12.54
N VAL A 309 2.41 2.37 -11.53
CA VAL A 309 2.43 1.38 -10.43
C VAL A 309 1.41 0.29 -10.71
N GLY A 310 1.85 -0.97 -10.68
CA GLY A 310 0.96 -2.12 -10.69
C GLY A 310 0.64 -2.57 -9.28
N ASP A 311 -0.63 -2.46 -8.87
CA ASP A 311 -1.18 -3.03 -7.64
C ASP A 311 -1.92 -4.34 -7.96
N ASP A 312 -3.14 -4.27 -8.44
CA ASP A 312 -3.90 -5.47 -8.84
C ASP A 312 -3.23 -6.24 -9.98
N LEU A 313 -2.48 -5.54 -10.82
CA LEU A 313 -1.70 -6.16 -11.90
C LEU A 313 -0.67 -7.18 -11.38
N PHE A 314 -0.02 -6.89 -10.27
CA PHE A 314 1.12 -7.67 -9.76
C PHE A 314 0.84 -8.41 -8.45
N VAL A 315 -0.06 -7.93 -7.64
CA VAL A 315 -0.45 -8.49 -6.33
C VAL A 315 0.72 -8.94 -5.46
N THR A 316 1.81 -8.18 -5.48
CA THR A 316 3.07 -8.49 -4.75
C THR A 316 3.64 -9.87 -5.09
N ASN A 317 3.35 -10.38 -6.28
CA ASN A 317 3.68 -11.74 -6.72
C ASN A 317 4.73 -11.71 -7.84
N VAL A 318 5.85 -12.40 -7.62
CA VAL A 318 6.98 -12.45 -8.58
C VAL A 318 6.59 -13.05 -9.93
N GLU A 319 5.63 -13.96 -10.00
CA GLU A 319 5.15 -14.54 -11.27
C GLU A 319 4.50 -13.47 -12.15
N PHE A 320 3.62 -12.66 -11.58
CA PHE A 320 2.96 -11.53 -12.29
C PHE A 320 3.93 -10.39 -12.59
N LEU A 321 4.81 -10.07 -11.64
CA LEU A 321 5.84 -9.05 -11.88
C LEU A 321 6.76 -9.43 -13.02
N LYS A 322 7.22 -10.67 -13.07
CA LYS A 322 8.04 -11.21 -14.17
C LYS A 322 7.33 -11.07 -15.51
N LYS A 323 6.05 -11.43 -15.58
CA LYS A 323 5.22 -11.27 -16.78
C LYS A 323 5.16 -9.79 -17.23
N GLY A 324 4.98 -8.88 -16.30
CA GLY A 324 4.97 -7.44 -16.58
C GLY A 324 6.30 -6.93 -17.11
N ILE A 325 7.41 -7.36 -16.50
CA ILE A 325 8.77 -7.01 -16.95
C ILE A 325 9.00 -7.51 -18.38
N GLU A 326 8.67 -8.76 -18.67
CA GLU A 326 8.85 -9.37 -19.99
C GLU A 326 7.98 -8.69 -21.07
N LYS A 327 6.80 -8.22 -20.70
CA LYS A 327 5.86 -7.54 -21.61
C LYS A 327 6.05 -6.01 -21.69
N GLY A 328 6.94 -5.43 -20.89
CA GLY A 328 7.13 -3.98 -20.83
C GLY A 328 5.92 -3.25 -20.22
N CYS A 329 5.30 -3.81 -19.21
CA CYS A 329 4.13 -3.26 -18.53
C CYS A 329 4.53 -2.67 -17.18
N ALA A 330 4.07 -1.45 -16.88
CA ALA A 330 4.40 -0.68 -15.69
C ALA A 330 5.91 -0.36 -15.55
N ASN A 331 6.27 0.37 -14.51
CA ASN A 331 7.66 0.63 -14.13
C ASN A 331 7.83 0.68 -12.61
N SER A 332 6.77 0.31 -11.87
CA SER A 332 6.75 0.24 -10.41
C SER A 332 5.78 -0.83 -9.93
N ILE A 333 6.01 -1.35 -8.75
CA ILE A 333 5.12 -2.30 -8.09
C ILE A 333 4.64 -1.73 -6.75
N LEU A 334 3.35 -1.87 -6.45
CA LEU A 334 2.84 -1.66 -5.11
C LEU A 334 3.07 -2.92 -4.28
N ILE A 335 3.57 -2.77 -3.07
CA ILE A 335 3.91 -3.87 -2.17
C ILE A 335 2.93 -3.88 -1.00
N LYS A 336 2.10 -4.91 -0.96
CA LYS A 336 1.15 -5.18 0.11
C LYS A 336 1.45 -6.55 0.71
N VAL A 337 1.95 -6.60 1.92
CA VAL A 337 2.45 -7.82 2.55
C VAL A 337 1.40 -8.94 2.62
N ASN A 338 0.13 -8.59 2.80
CA ASN A 338 -0.96 -9.57 2.88
C ASN A 338 -1.48 -10.07 1.52
N GLN A 339 -1.08 -9.45 0.41
CA GLN A 339 -1.39 -9.98 -0.92
C GLN A 339 -0.62 -11.26 -1.24
N ILE A 340 0.48 -11.49 -0.55
CA ILE A 340 1.35 -12.65 -0.78
C ILE A 340 1.49 -13.56 0.45
N GLY A 341 1.61 -13.01 1.65
CA GLY A 341 1.44 -13.73 2.90
C GLY A 341 2.71 -14.13 3.66
N THR A 342 3.91 -13.83 3.17
CA THR A 342 5.17 -13.97 3.91
C THR A 342 6.10 -12.80 3.68
N LEU A 343 6.98 -12.55 4.66
CA LEU A 343 8.03 -11.54 4.52
C LEU A 343 9.02 -11.91 3.41
N SER A 344 9.41 -13.18 3.30
CA SER A 344 10.36 -13.64 2.28
C SER A 344 9.84 -13.39 0.87
N GLU A 345 8.59 -13.75 0.57
CA GLU A 345 8.01 -13.50 -0.76
C GLU A 345 7.84 -11.99 -1.03
N THR A 346 7.51 -11.20 -0.01
CA THR A 346 7.45 -9.74 -0.11
C THR A 346 8.81 -9.16 -0.51
N LEU A 347 9.88 -9.59 0.16
CA LEU A 347 11.24 -9.15 -0.16
C LEU A 347 11.70 -9.61 -1.54
N ASP A 348 11.32 -10.81 -1.96
CA ASP A 348 11.62 -11.33 -3.31
C ASP A 348 10.97 -10.45 -4.39
N ALA A 349 9.74 -10.00 -4.20
CA ALA A 349 9.05 -9.11 -5.14
C ALA A 349 9.74 -7.75 -5.22
N ILE A 350 10.11 -7.17 -4.09
CA ILE A 350 10.83 -5.89 -4.03
C ILE A 350 12.19 -6.00 -4.75
N GLU A 351 12.94 -7.05 -4.46
CA GLU A 351 14.25 -7.27 -5.07
C GLU A 351 14.16 -7.48 -6.58
N MET A 352 13.21 -8.29 -7.04
CA MET A 352 12.98 -8.49 -8.47
C MET A 352 12.65 -7.16 -9.17
N ALA A 353 11.81 -6.33 -8.58
CA ALA A 353 11.48 -5.01 -9.11
C ALA A 353 12.74 -4.15 -9.25
N HIS A 354 13.49 -3.98 -8.18
CA HIS A 354 14.69 -3.13 -8.17
C HIS A 354 15.77 -3.62 -9.14
N ARG A 355 16.01 -4.92 -9.23
CA ARG A 355 16.98 -5.49 -10.16
C ARG A 355 16.60 -5.33 -11.63
N ASN A 356 15.33 -5.09 -11.92
CA ASN A 356 14.84 -4.89 -13.29
C ASN A 356 14.51 -3.43 -13.60
N GLY A 357 15.00 -2.49 -12.77
CA GLY A 357 14.81 -1.05 -12.98
C GLY A 357 13.41 -0.55 -12.66
N TYR A 358 12.58 -1.36 -12.01
CA TYR A 358 11.30 -0.93 -11.44
C TYR A 358 11.53 -0.31 -10.07
N THR A 359 10.67 0.61 -9.71
CA THR A 359 10.58 1.08 -8.33
C THR A 359 9.56 0.25 -7.54
N SER A 360 9.53 0.45 -6.25
CA SER A 360 8.52 -0.13 -5.37
C SER A 360 7.92 0.91 -4.46
N VAL A 361 6.66 0.72 -4.12
CA VAL A 361 5.92 1.55 -3.15
C VAL A 361 5.39 0.61 -2.08
N THR A 362 5.90 0.72 -0.86
CA THR A 362 5.40 -0.06 0.27
C THR A 362 4.06 0.51 0.72
N SER A 363 3.04 -0.33 0.85
CA SER A 363 1.65 0.12 1.00
C SER A 363 0.94 -0.51 2.19
N HIS A 364 0.04 0.27 2.78
CA HIS A 364 -0.98 -0.18 3.71
C HIS A 364 -2.15 -0.89 2.98
N ARG A 365 -3.17 -1.25 3.74
CA ARG A 365 -4.51 -1.62 3.23
C ARG A 365 -5.58 -0.72 3.86
N SER A 366 -6.82 -0.82 3.35
CA SER A 366 -7.94 -0.04 3.88
C SER A 366 -8.26 -0.36 5.34
N GLY A 367 -8.23 -1.63 5.71
CA GLY A 367 -8.28 -2.08 7.10
C GLY A 367 -6.88 -2.24 7.68
N GLU A 368 -6.56 -1.40 8.66
CA GLU A 368 -5.26 -1.37 9.32
C GLU A 368 -5.40 -1.50 10.83
N THR A 369 -4.27 -1.64 11.49
CA THR A 369 -4.13 -1.62 12.94
C THR A 369 -3.04 -0.60 13.31
N GLU A 370 -2.69 -0.51 14.59
CA GLU A 370 -1.55 0.27 15.05
C GLU A 370 -0.18 -0.34 14.69
N ASP A 371 -0.16 -1.52 14.06
CA ASP A 371 1.07 -2.14 13.58
C ASP A 371 1.76 -1.25 12.54
N ALA A 372 3.06 -1.00 12.72
CA ALA A 372 3.84 -0.10 11.88
C ALA A 372 4.93 -0.84 11.06
N THR A 373 4.83 -2.15 10.92
CA THR A 373 5.84 -2.99 10.26
C THR A 373 6.19 -2.51 8.85
N ILE A 374 5.21 -2.01 8.08
CA ILE A 374 5.46 -1.55 6.70
C ILE A 374 6.39 -0.33 6.65
N ALA A 375 6.43 0.50 7.69
CA ALA A 375 7.39 1.60 7.79
C ALA A 375 8.82 1.06 7.84
N ASP A 376 9.07 0.06 8.65
CA ASP A 376 10.38 -0.62 8.74
C ASP A 376 10.75 -1.32 7.43
N ILE A 377 9.79 -1.99 6.79
CA ILE A 377 10.04 -2.65 5.48
C ILE A 377 10.43 -1.62 4.41
N ALA A 378 9.77 -0.48 4.38
CA ALA A 378 10.09 0.58 3.41
C ALA A 378 11.54 1.07 3.55
N VAL A 379 12.00 1.28 4.78
CA VAL A 379 13.39 1.70 5.05
C VAL A 379 14.37 0.55 4.85
N ALA A 380 14.02 -0.66 5.31
CA ALA A 380 14.87 -1.85 5.18
C ALA A 380 15.26 -2.14 3.71
N THR A 381 14.36 -1.88 2.79
CA THR A 381 14.54 -2.17 1.36
C THR A 381 14.99 -0.96 0.54
N ASN A 382 15.19 0.20 1.19
CA ASN A 382 15.47 1.46 0.51
C ASN A 382 14.47 1.73 -0.63
N SER A 383 13.18 1.42 -0.42
CA SER A 383 12.16 1.56 -1.45
C SER A 383 11.96 3.01 -1.90
N GLY A 384 12.22 3.95 -1.03
CA GLY A 384 12.12 5.38 -1.31
C GLY A 384 10.70 5.92 -1.39
N GLN A 385 9.67 5.08 -1.23
CA GLN A 385 8.26 5.47 -1.31
C GLN A 385 7.40 4.64 -0.35
N ILE A 386 6.38 5.27 0.22
CA ILE A 386 5.36 4.61 1.04
C ILE A 386 3.98 5.19 0.75
N LYS A 387 2.98 4.33 0.63
CA LYS A 387 1.57 4.68 0.49
C LYS A 387 0.84 4.18 1.74
N THR A 388 0.56 5.05 2.69
CA THR A 388 -0.02 4.63 3.98
C THR A 388 -1.11 5.57 4.50
N GLY A 389 -1.90 6.11 3.59
CA GLY A 389 -3.07 6.92 3.90
C GLY A 389 -2.78 8.40 4.07
N SER A 390 -3.74 9.09 4.66
CA SER A 390 -3.72 10.54 4.84
C SER A 390 -3.05 10.96 6.16
N LEU A 391 -3.28 12.20 6.56
CA LEU A 391 -2.75 12.85 7.77
C LEU A 391 -3.77 12.82 8.92
N SER A 392 -4.62 11.82 8.97
CA SER A 392 -5.59 11.59 10.04
C SER A 392 -5.79 10.09 10.26
N ARG A 393 -6.36 9.69 11.37
CA ARG A 393 -6.54 8.32 11.89
C ARG A 393 -5.23 7.72 12.41
N SER A 394 -5.30 7.24 13.66
CA SER A 394 -4.12 6.73 14.41
C SER A 394 -3.46 5.53 13.75
N ASP A 395 -4.24 4.71 13.04
CA ASP A 395 -3.75 3.56 12.28
C ASP A 395 -2.83 3.96 11.13
N ARG A 396 -3.01 5.16 10.57
CA ARG A 396 -2.13 5.76 9.54
C ARG A 396 -0.95 6.47 10.20
N MET A 397 -1.23 7.29 11.23
CA MET A 397 -0.18 8.02 11.94
C MET A 397 0.85 7.09 12.59
N ALA A 398 0.46 5.90 12.99
CA ALA A 398 1.39 4.91 13.56
C ALA A 398 2.58 4.64 12.61
N LYS A 399 2.35 4.54 11.30
CA LYS A 399 3.38 4.33 10.28
C LYS A 399 4.24 5.58 10.10
N TYR A 400 3.63 6.75 10.00
CA TYR A 400 4.36 8.02 9.85
C TYR A 400 5.20 8.34 11.09
N ASN A 401 4.66 8.12 12.28
CA ASN A 401 5.40 8.34 13.53
C ASN A 401 6.58 7.37 13.66
N GLN A 402 6.43 6.14 13.19
CA GLN A 402 7.55 5.18 13.15
C GLN A 402 8.66 5.66 12.21
N LEU A 403 8.32 6.22 11.05
CA LEU A 403 9.32 6.79 10.13
C LEU A 403 10.04 8.01 10.73
N LEU A 404 9.36 8.82 11.54
CA LEU A 404 10.01 9.92 12.28
C LEU A 404 11.06 9.38 13.27
N ARG A 405 10.75 8.30 13.99
CA ARG A 405 11.70 7.66 14.91
C ARG A 405 12.90 7.08 14.17
N ILE A 406 12.66 6.43 13.03
CA ILE A 406 13.74 5.86 12.21
C ILE A 406 14.64 6.98 11.67
N GLU A 407 14.08 8.08 11.19
CA GLU A 407 14.86 9.24 10.72
C GLU A 407 15.72 9.82 11.83
N GLU A 408 15.17 9.98 13.04
CA GLU A 408 15.92 10.44 14.22
C GLU A 408 17.08 9.48 14.55
N GLU A 409 16.84 8.18 14.50
CA GLU A 409 17.83 7.16 14.78
C GLU A 409 18.98 7.16 13.74
N LEU A 410 18.66 7.35 12.45
CA LEU A 410 19.65 7.46 11.39
C LEU A 410 20.41 8.80 11.40
N GLY A 411 19.81 9.85 11.93
CA GLY A 411 20.42 11.17 12.05
C GLY A 411 20.86 11.75 10.71
N SER A 412 22.07 12.24 10.64
CA SER A 412 22.64 12.85 9.42
C SER A 412 22.89 11.87 8.27
N LEU A 413 22.78 10.57 8.50
CA LEU A 413 22.91 9.54 7.47
C LEU A 413 21.62 9.32 6.71
N ALA A 414 20.49 9.79 7.22
CA ALA A 414 19.20 9.66 6.56
C ALA A 414 19.16 10.40 5.23
N VAL A 415 18.69 9.73 4.19
CA VAL A 415 18.41 10.30 2.87
C VAL A 415 16.92 10.25 2.64
N TYR A 416 16.31 11.35 2.18
CA TYR A 416 14.89 11.42 1.90
C TYR A 416 14.61 11.10 0.43
N GLY A 417 14.04 9.94 0.19
CA GLY A 417 13.63 9.47 -1.14
C GLY A 417 14.77 9.33 -2.13
N TYR A 418 14.47 8.67 -3.25
CA TYR A 418 15.34 8.72 -4.43
C TYR A 418 14.69 9.62 -5.47
N LYS A 419 15.50 10.40 -6.20
CA LYS A 419 15.04 11.13 -7.40
C LYS A 419 14.98 10.15 -8.57
N THR A 420 14.06 9.18 -8.48
CA THR A 420 14.03 8.01 -9.37
C THR A 420 13.47 8.29 -10.75
N TYR A 421 12.78 9.43 -10.98
CA TYR A 421 12.06 9.70 -12.23
C TYR A 421 12.55 10.90 -13.01
N LYS A 422 13.67 11.49 -12.66
CA LYS A 422 14.34 12.48 -13.51
C LYS A 422 15.43 11.76 -14.28
N LYS A 423 15.08 11.19 -15.42
CA LYS A 423 16.04 11.04 -16.49
C LYS A 423 16.09 12.31 -17.31
#